data_6e703f4b70c17ab7fafb1eb46f865c3e
#
_entry.id   6e703f4b70c17ab7fafb1eb46f865c3e
#
_cell.length_a   1.000
_cell.length_b   1.000
_cell.length_c   1.000
_cell.angle_alpha   90.00
_cell.angle_beta   90.00
_cell.angle_gamma   90.00
#
_symmetry.space_group_name_H-M   'P 1'
#
loop_
_entity.id
_entity.type
_entity.pdbx_description
1 polymer ?
#
loop_
_entity_poly.entity_id
_entity_poly.type
_entity_poly.pdbx_seq_one_letter_code
_entity_poly.pdbx_strand_id
1 'polypeptide(L)'
;MARLRAPNGCPWDREQNHRTLRWHAVEEVYELIDAIEAGDDHELEEELGDLLLQVVFHCQLARERGAFDFERVARHIADKLIRRHPHVFADLKVKDVDQVWANWEKIKKAEKHGTRHARPSALDGIPRHLPALLRAEKLVKKARRVKLVSAPRRRRLSRTQLGKQLFELAHYAQGQGWSAEDLLRSETARRERAWRKRERQGRRRI
;
A
#
# COMPACT_ATOMS: atom_id res chain seq x y z
N MET A 1 -4.74 -10.20 -23.90
CA MET A 1 -5.95 -9.86 -23.11
C MET A 1 -7.13 -9.47 -24.01
N ALA A 2 -6.99 -8.55 -24.97
CA ALA A 2 -8.10 -8.17 -25.87
C ALA A 2 -8.75 -9.37 -26.57
N ARG A 3 -7.95 -10.33 -27.07
CA ARG A 3 -8.46 -11.55 -27.70
C ARG A 3 -9.19 -12.47 -26.73
N LEU A 4 -8.69 -12.62 -25.50
CA LEU A 4 -9.35 -13.43 -24.46
C LEU A 4 -10.74 -12.88 -24.10
N ARG A 5 -10.91 -11.58 -24.17
CA ARG A 5 -12.19 -10.90 -23.88
C ARG A 5 -13.07 -10.61 -25.09
N ALA A 6 -12.63 -11.00 -26.30
CA ALA A 6 -13.44 -10.87 -27.51
C ALA A 6 -14.71 -11.74 -27.45
N PRO A 7 -15.74 -11.52 -28.28
CA PRO A 7 -16.98 -12.31 -28.29
C PRO A 7 -16.75 -13.84 -28.41
N ASN A 8 -15.70 -14.23 -29.11
CA ASN A 8 -15.25 -15.62 -29.30
C ASN A 8 -14.05 -16.00 -28.41
N GLY A 9 -13.76 -15.20 -27.39
CA GLY A 9 -12.68 -15.44 -26.43
C GLY A 9 -13.09 -16.35 -25.27
N CYS A 10 -12.33 -16.30 -24.18
CA CYS A 10 -12.57 -17.09 -22.99
C CYS A 10 -13.83 -16.62 -22.23
N PRO A 11 -14.81 -17.48 -21.95
CA PRO A 11 -16.01 -17.11 -21.20
C PRO A 11 -15.69 -16.55 -19.81
N TRP A 12 -14.73 -17.14 -19.09
CA TRP A 12 -14.32 -16.69 -17.77
C TRP A 12 -13.73 -15.27 -17.79
N ASP A 13 -12.80 -15.00 -18.72
CA ASP A 13 -12.20 -13.66 -18.86
C ASP A 13 -13.25 -12.58 -19.17
N ARG A 14 -14.26 -12.92 -19.95
CA ARG A 14 -15.33 -12.00 -20.35
C ARG A 14 -16.24 -11.59 -19.19
N GLU A 15 -16.45 -12.47 -18.23
CA GLU A 15 -17.26 -12.19 -17.04
C GLU A 15 -16.53 -11.31 -16.02
N GLN A 16 -15.20 -11.22 -16.10
CA GLN A 16 -14.41 -10.48 -15.12
C GLN A 16 -14.61 -8.97 -15.22
N ASN A 17 -14.49 -8.33 -14.05
CA ASN A 17 -14.48 -6.88 -13.90
C ASN A 17 -13.47 -6.47 -12.80
N HIS A 18 -13.24 -5.15 -12.63
CA HIS A 18 -12.28 -4.66 -11.63
C HIS A 18 -12.56 -5.14 -10.19
N ARG A 19 -13.80 -5.50 -9.86
CA ARG A 19 -14.18 -5.96 -8.51
C ARG A 19 -13.93 -7.45 -8.32
N THR A 20 -14.21 -8.25 -9.35
CA THR A 20 -13.97 -9.71 -9.28
C THR A 20 -12.49 -10.02 -9.19
N LEU A 21 -11.66 -9.34 -9.99
CA LEU A 21 -10.21 -9.54 -10.04
C LEU A 21 -9.43 -9.02 -8.82
N ARG A 22 -10.03 -8.22 -7.95
CA ARG A 22 -9.29 -7.58 -6.85
C ARG A 22 -8.64 -8.55 -5.87
N TRP A 23 -9.24 -9.72 -5.68
CA TRP A 23 -8.71 -10.72 -4.77
C TRP A 23 -7.63 -11.58 -5.41
N HIS A 24 -7.74 -11.88 -6.71
CA HIS A 24 -6.64 -12.47 -7.47
C HIS A 24 -5.39 -11.61 -7.39
N ALA A 25 -5.49 -10.31 -7.61
CA ALA A 25 -4.34 -9.41 -7.45
C ALA A 25 -3.75 -9.37 -6.03
N VAL A 26 -4.50 -9.73 -4.99
CA VAL A 26 -3.98 -9.88 -3.61
C VAL A 26 -3.28 -11.21 -3.45
N GLU A 27 -3.82 -12.28 -4.01
CA GLU A 27 -3.27 -13.62 -4.05
C GLU A 27 -1.89 -13.62 -4.71
N GLU A 28 -1.77 -13.11 -5.94
CA GLU A 28 -0.48 -12.97 -6.65
C GLU A 28 0.58 -12.20 -5.83
N VAL A 29 0.16 -11.19 -5.05
CA VAL A 29 1.10 -10.48 -4.17
C VAL A 29 1.61 -11.36 -3.03
N TYR A 30 0.80 -12.26 -2.48
CA TYR A 30 1.24 -13.17 -1.42
C TYR A 30 2.11 -14.30 -1.99
N GLU A 31 1.76 -14.86 -3.15
CA GLU A 31 2.56 -15.86 -3.85
C GLU A 31 3.93 -15.30 -4.25
N LEU A 32 3.97 -14.08 -4.77
CA LEU A 32 5.22 -13.35 -5.00
C LEU A 32 6.06 -13.17 -3.71
N ILE A 33 5.44 -12.92 -2.56
CA ILE A 33 6.18 -12.82 -1.29
C ILE A 33 6.76 -14.18 -0.90
N ASP A 34 6.02 -15.25 -1.05
CA ASP A 34 6.46 -16.61 -0.74
C ASP A 34 7.62 -17.02 -1.65
N ALA A 35 7.57 -16.74 -2.95
CA ALA A 35 8.67 -16.96 -3.89
C ALA A 35 9.95 -16.17 -3.51
N ILE A 36 9.80 -14.90 -3.12
CA ILE A 36 10.92 -14.07 -2.63
C ILE A 36 11.55 -14.66 -1.35
N GLU A 37 10.73 -15.10 -0.40
CA GLU A 37 11.23 -15.67 0.86
C GLU A 37 11.86 -17.04 0.67
N ALA A 38 11.37 -17.83 -0.29
CA ALA A 38 11.98 -19.10 -0.69
C ALA A 38 13.32 -18.92 -1.41
N GLY A 39 13.55 -17.76 -2.05
CA GLY A 39 14.72 -17.49 -2.88
C GLY A 39 14.72 -18.31 -4.18
N ASP A 40 13.53 -18.63 -4.68
CA ASP A 40 13.33 -19.39 -5.92
C ASP A 40 13.11 -18.42 -7.10
N ASP A 41 14.11 -18.31 -7.97
CA ASP A 41 14.04 -17.42 -9.12
C ASP A 41 13.02 -17.87 -10.18
N HIS A 42 12.72 -19.16 -10.26
CA HIS A 42 11.73 -19.69 -11.20
C HIS A 42 10.32 -19.28 -10.77
N GLU A 43 9.96 -19.55 -9.52
CA GLU A 43 8.69 -19.12 -8.92
C GLU A 43 8.56 -17.58 -8.95
N LEU A 44 9.65 -16.86 -8.65
CA LEU A 44 9.67 -15.40 -8.70
C LEU A 44 9.36 -14.85 -10.10
N GLU A 45 9.86 -15.49 -11.18
CA GLU A 45 9.56 -15.10 -12.56
C GLU A 45 8.08 -15.34 -12.88
N GLU A 46 7.52 -16.48 -12.45
CA GLU A 46 6.12 -16.86 -12.65
C GLU A 46 5.19 -15.84 -11.93
N GLU A 47 5.40 -15.59 -10.65
CA GLU A 47 4.56 -14.69 -9.85
C GLU A 47 4.63 -13.24 -10.30
N LEU A 48 5.79 -12.78 -10.79
CA LEU A 48 5.91 -11.48 -11.44
C LEU A 48 5.10 -11.41 -12.73
N GLY A 49 5.02 -12.51 -13.48
CA GLY A 49 4.18 -12.65 -14.66
C GLY A 49 2.71 -12.55 -14.34
N ASP A 50 2.25 -13.22 -13.29
CA ASP A 50 0.86 -13.22 -12.86
C ASP A 50 0.43 -11.89 -12.26
N LEU A 51 1.29 -11.25 -11.49
CA LEU A 51 1.05 -9.87 -11.06
C LEU A 51 0.99 -8.89 -12.24
N LEU A 52 1.83 -9.07 -13.27
CA LEU A 52 1.77 -8.29 -14.51
C LEU A 52 0.48 -8.57 -15.28
N LEU A 53 0.00 -9.83 -15.32
CA LEU A 53 -1.29 -10.19 -15.90
C LEU A 53 -2.43 -9.40 -15.26
N GLN A 54 -2.45 -9.24 -13.93
CA GLN A 54 -3.46 -8.43 -13.25
C GLN A 54 -3.44 -6.97 -13.75
N VAL A 55 -2.24 -6.40 -13.95
CA VAL A 55 -2.11 -5.04 -14.49
C VAL A 55 -2.67 -4.95 -15.91
N VAL A 56 -2.29 -5.88 -16.79
CA VAL A 56 -2.75 -5.94 -18.19
C VAL A 56 -4.26 -6.15 -18.27
N PHE A 57 -4.81 -7.00 -17.41
CA PHE A 57 -6.24 -7.27 -17.36
C PHE A 57 -7.02 -6.01 -16.95
N HIS A 58 -6.61 -5.35 -15.90
CA HIS A 58 -7.23 -4.11 -15.46
C HIS A 58 -7.13 -2.99 -16.52
N CYS A 59 -6.04 -2.93 -17.27
CA CYS A 59 -5.88 -2.00 -18.39
C CYS A 59 -6.84 -2.31 -19.54
N GLN A 60 -7.05 -3.59 -19.86
CA GLN A 60 -8.01 -4.01 -20.89
C GLN A 60 -9.44 -3.63 -20.49
N LEU A 61 -9.86 -3.90 -19.26
CA LEU A 61 -11.16 -3.48 -18.73
C LEU A 61 -11.37 -1.97 -18.80
N ALA A 62 -10.31 -1.21 -18.54
CA ALA A 62 -10.36 0.24 -18.62
C ALA A 62 -10.45 0.73 -20.07
N ARG A 63 -9.74 0.09 -21.01
CA ARG A 63 -9.79 0.37 -22.45
C ARG A 63 -11.17 0.11 -23.02
N GLU A 64 -11.84 -0.98 -22.66
CA GLU A 64 -13.19 -1.34 -23.11
C GLU A 64 -14.23 -0.26 -22.77
N ARG A 65 -14.04 0.48 -21.70
CA ARG A 65 -14.89 1.61 -21.29
C ARG A 65 -14.34 2.99 -21.69
N GLY A 66 -13.28 3.04 -22.53
CA GLY A 66 -12.69 4.28 -23.03
C GLY A 66 -11.96 5.13 -21.97
N ALA A 67 -11.54 4.56 -20.82
CA ALA A 67 -10.95 5.32 -19.72
C ALA A 67 -9.42 5.50 -19.86
N PHE A 68 -8.69 4.41 -19.99
CA PHE A 68 -7.24 4.35 -20.22
C PHE A 68 -6.83 2.94 -20.68
N ASP A 69 -5.59 2.79 -21.12
CA ASP A 69 -4.98 1.53 -21.57
C ASP A 69 -3.64 1.26 -20.89
N PHE A 70 -2.99 0.15 -21.27
CA PHE A 70 -1.69 -0.25 -20.72
C PHE A 70 -0.60 0.78 -21.04
N GLU A 71 -0.55 1.30 -22.27
CA GLU A 71 0.45 2.29 -22.66
C GLU A 71 0.39 3.54 -21.77
N ARG A 72 -0.80 4.03 -21.50
CA ARG A 72 -1.01 5.17 -20.60
C ARG A 72 -0.54 4.89 -19.18
N VAL A 73 -0.79 3.67 -18.66
CA VAL A 73 -0.31 3.25 -17.33
C VAL A 73 1.22 3.17 -17.31
N ALA A 74 1.83 2.55 -18.32
CA ALA A 74 3.28 2.44 -18.45
C ALA A 74 3.96 3.82 -18.55
N ARG A 75 3.42 4.70 -19.38
CA ARG A 75 3.90 6.09 -19.48
C ARG A 75 3.77 6.83 -18.16
N HIS A 76 2.64 6.69 -17.49
CA HIS A 76 2.41 7.35 -16.20
C HIS A 76 3.40 6.92 -15.11
N ILE A 77 3.77 5.64 -15.05
CA ILE A 77 4.78 5.19 -14.07
C ILE A 77 6.18 5.64 -14.46
N ALA A 78 6.54 5.64 -15.75
CA ALA A 78 7.82 6.15 -16.22
C ALA A 78 8.00 7.65 -15.89
N ASP A 79 7.04 8.48 -16.25
CA ASP A 79 7.04 9.92 -15.95
C ASP A 79 7.14 10.19 -14.43
N LYS A 80 6.44 9.40 -13.64
CA LYS A 80 6.48 9.50 -12.19
C LYS A 80 7.86 9.14 -11.63
N LEU A 81 8.51 8.11 -12.15
CA LEU A 81 9.87 7.72 -11.74
C LEU A 81 10.88 8.79 -12.09
N ILE A 82 10.86 9.29 -13.32
CA ILE A 82 11.72 10.38 -13.78
C ILE A 82 11.57 11.60 -12.86
N ARG A 83 10.35 12.07 -12.66
CA ARG A 83 10.07 13.25 -11.84
C ARG A 83 10.48 13.09 -10.38
N ARG A 84 10.36 11.89 -9.80
CA ARG A 84 10.66 11.62 -8.39
C ARG A 84 12.11 11.27 -8.10
N HIS A 85 12.92 11.05 -9.13
CA HIS A 85 14.35 10.76 -9.03
C HIS A 85 15.20 11.80 -9.75
N PRO A 86 15.07 13.10 -9.42
CA PRO A 86 15.84 14.15 -10.09
C PRO A 86 17.35 14.03 -9.87
N HIS A 87 17.77 13.25 -8.89
CA HIS A 87 19.16 12.89 -8.65
C HIS A 87 19.71 11.83 -9.63
N VAL A 88 18.84 11.19 -10.42
CA VAL A 88 19.21 10.21 -11.46
C VAL A 88 18.95 10.78 -12.86
N PHE A 89 17.84 11.49 -13.03
CA PHE A 89 17.35 11.95 -14.34
C PHE A 89 17.54 13.46 -14.57
N ALA A 90 18.08 14.19 -13.58
CA ALA A 90 18.42 15.61 -13.65
C ALA A 90 19.67 15.89 -12.78
N ASP A 91 20.03 17.15 -12.60
CA ASP A 91 21.30 17.56 -11.97
C ASP A 91 21.26 17.67 -10.43
N LEU A 92 20.24 17.14 -9.77
CA LEU A 92 20.13 17.22 -8.32
C LEU A 92 21.12 16.28 -7.64
N LYS A 93 22.07 16.83 -6.90
CA LYS A 93 23.01 16.04 -6.09
C LYS A 93 22.37 15.68 -4.75
N VAL A 94 22.52 14.44 -4.31
CA VAL A 94 22.12 13.93 -3.00
C VAL A 94 23.30 13.28 -2.31
N LYS A 95 23.39 13.44 -0.99
CA LYS A 95 24.51 12.95 -0.18
C LYS A 95 24.27 11.55 0.37
N ASP A 96 23.00 11.22 0.67
CA ASP A 96 22.61 9.99 1.34
C ASP A 96 21.16 9.62 1.02
N VAL A 97 20.76 8.45 1.49
CA VAL A 97 19.41 7.89 1.33
C VAL A 97 18.35 8.74 2.03
N ASP A 98 18.67 9.36 3.16
CA ASP A 98 17.72 10.19 3.91
C ASP A 98 17.34 11.43 3.12
N GLN A 99 18.30 12.03 2.42
CA GLN A 99 18.05 13.16 1.52
C GLN A 99 17.19 12.75 0.31
N VAL A 100 17.42 11.56 -0.26
CA VAL A 100 16.56 10.99 -1.31
C VAL A 100 15.12 10.87 -0.81
N TRP A 101 14.92 10.31 0.37
CA TRP A 101 13.60 10.17 0.97
C TRP A 101 12.90 11.51 1.24
N ALA A 102 13.65 12.48 1.75
CA ALA A 102 13.11 13.81 2.03
C ALA A 102 12.63 14.50 0.74
N ASN A 103 13.45 14.47 -0.32
CA ASN A 103 13.11 15.02 -1.63
C ASN A 103 11.90 14.31 -2.23
N TRP A 104 11.86 12.98 -2.18
CA TRP A 104 10.76 12.18 -2.70
C TRP A 104 9.42 12.50 -2.01
N GLU A 105 9.41 12.65 -0.68
CA GLU A 105 8.20 13.06 0.06
C GLU A 105 7.78 14.50 -0.28
N LYS A 106 8.73 15.42 -0.48
CA LYS A 106 8.47 16.80 -0.90
C LYS A 106 7.80 16.84 -2.28
N ILE A 107 8.36 16.13 -3.26
CA ILE A 107 7.82 16.05 -4.62
C ILE A 107 6.43 15.41 -4.60
N LYS A 108 6.26 14.30 -3.92
CA LYS A 108 4.98 13.59 -3.78
C LYS A 108 3.90 14.43 -3.11
N LYS A 109 4.26 15.32 -2.19
CA LYS A 109 3.33 16.26 -1.58
C LYS A 109 2.92 17.34 -2.57
N ALA A 110 3.88 17.90 -3.32
CA ALA A 110 3.63 18.92 -4.34
C ALA A 110 2.72 18.39 -5.46
N GLU A 111 2.94 17.16 -5.96
CA GLU A 111 2.11 16.53 -7.00
C GLU A 111 0.62 16.45 -6.64
N LYS A 112 0.30 16.38 -5.37
CA LYS A 112 -1.09 16.23 -4.90
C LYS A 112 -1.73 17.50 -4.40
N HIS A 113 -0.92 18.54 -4.24
CA HIS A 113 -1.41 19.83 -3.78
C HIS A 113 -2.41 20.42 -4.79
N GLY A 114 -3.55 20.92 -4.30
CA GLY A 114 -4.59 21.49 -5.15
C GLY A 114 -5.40 20.49 -6.02
N THR A 115 -5.11 19.19 -5.96
CA THR A 115 -5.84 18.16 -6.70
C THR A 115 -6.92 17.51 -5.85
N ARG A 116 -7.89 16.82 -6.50
CA ARG A 116 -8.88 15.95 -5.80
C ARG A 116 -8.22 14.83 -4.97
N HIS A 117 -6.95 14.56 -5.19
CA HIS A 117 -6.14 13.59 -4.45
C HIS A 117 -5.26 14.23 -3.39
N ALA A 118 -5.50 15.51 -3.06
CA ALA A 118 -4.79 16.18 -1.99
C ALA A 118 -4.88 15.39 -0.68
N ARG A 119 -3.77 15.35 0.04
CA ARG A 119 -3.65 14.65 1.32
C ARG A 119 -3.42 15.65 2.43
N PRO A 120 -4.50 16.27 2.96
CA PRO A 120 -4.37 17.34 3.95
C PRO A 120 -3.85 16.84 5.29
N SER A 121 -4.06 15.57 5.65
CA SER A 121 -3.55 14.98 6.87
C SER A 121 -2.22 14.28 6.64
N ALA A 122 -1.30 14.40 7.60
CA ALA A 122 -0.05 13.64 7.61
C ALA A 122 -0.29 12.12 7.68
N LEU A 123 -1.46 11.70 8.14
CA LEU A 123 -1.86 10.29 8.24
C LEU A 123 -2.42 9.72 6.93
N ASP A 124 -2.63 10.55 5.91
CA ASP A 124 -3.22 10.12 4.65
C ASP A 124 -2.29 9.19 3.84
N GLY A 125 -2.92 8.37 2.98
CA GLY A 125 -2.22 7.54 2.00
C GLY A 125 -1.78 6.18 2.51
N ILE A 126 -2.36 5.69 3.60
CA ILE A 126 -2.26 4.30 4.04
C ILE A 126 -3.50 3.56 3.52
N PRO A 127 -3.34 2.51 2.69
CA PRO A 127 -4.47 1.74 2.21
C PRO A 127 -5.29 1.15 3.37
N ARG A 128 -6.61 1.15 3.23
CA ARG A 128 -7.51 0.68 4.29
C ARG A 128 -7.52 -0.85 4.45
N HIS A 129 -7.25 -1.54 3.36
CA HIS A 129 -7.33 -3.00 3.27
C HIS A 129 -5.99 -3.72 3.52
N LEU A 130 -4.93 -3.00 3.89
CA LEU A 130 -3.71 -3.65 4.37
C LEU A 130 -4.01 -4.56 5.57
N PRO A 131 -3.24 -5.66 5.77
CA PRO A 131 -3.27 -6.42 7.01
C PRO A 131 -3.19 -5.49 8.23
N ALA A 132 -4.00 -5.76 9.25
CA ALA A 132 -4.22 -4.79 10.34
C ALA A 132 -2.94 -4.43 11.07
N LEU A 133 -2.04 -5.39 11.28
CA LEU A 133 -0.76 -5.14 11.93
C LEU A 133 0.13 -4.21 11.09
N LEU A 134 0.29 -4.48 9.81
CA LEU A 134 1.05 -3.64 8.89
C LEU A 134 0.45 -2.23 8.76
N ARG A 135 -0.88 -2.14 8.75
CA ARG A 135 -1.57 -0.85 8.74
C ARG A 135 -1.32 -0.06 10.02
N ALA A 136 -1.39 -0.72 11.18
CA ALA A 136 -1.11 -0.11 12.47
C ALA A 136 0.32 0.44 12.55
N GLU A 137 1.32 -0.33 12.12
CA GLU A 137 2.72 0.10 12.04
C GLU A 137 2.91 1.33 11.18
N LYS A 138 2.37 1.32 9.95
CA LYS A 138 2.46 2.46 9.03
C LYS A 138 1.80 3.71 9.62
N LEU A 139 0.66 3.55 10.29
CA LEU A 139 -0.06 4.65 10.91
C LEU A 139 0.74 5.24 12.10
N VAL A 140 1.26 4.38 12.98
CA VAL A 140 2.11 4.80 14.10
C VAL A 140 3.37 5.51 13.60
N LYS A 141 4.04 4.97 12.57
CA LYS A 141 5.23 5.59 11.97
C LYS A 141 4.93 7.02 11.49
N LYS A 142 3.80 7.22 10.80
CA LYS A 142 3.37 8.55 10.36
C LYS A 142 3.02 9.48 11.52
N ALA A 143 2.25 9.00 12.49
CA ALA A 143 1.83 9.78 13.67
C ALA A 143 3.03 10.25 14.50
N ARG A 144 4.08 9.41 14.62
CA ARG A 144 5.33 9.78 15.30
C ARG A 144 6.08 10.89 14.56
N ARG A 145 6.19 10.81 13.24
CA ARG A 145 6.88 11.85 12.44
C ARG A 145 6.32 13.24 12.68
N VAL A 146 5.01 13.35 12.94
CA VAL A 146 4.32 14.62 13.18
C VAL A 146 3.99 14.84 14.66
N LYS A 147 4.66 14.12 15.55
CA LYS A 147 4.56 14.25 17.03
C LYS A 147 3.13 14.09 17.59
N LEU A 148 2.24 13.41 16.88
CA LEU A 148 0.90 13.08 17.37
C LEU A 148 0.92 11.97 18.43
N VAL A 149 1.98 11.16 18.41
CA VAL A 149 2.19 10.03 19.35
C VAL A 149 3.65 10.03 19.80
N SER A 150 3.85 9.89 21.09
CA SER A 150 5.17 9.70 21.70
C SER A 150 5.73 8.32 21.40
N ALA A 151 7.05 8.15 21.56
CA ALA A 151 7.65 6.83 21.57
C ALA A 151 6.99 5.96 22.64
N PRO A 152 6.83 4.64 22.42
CA PRO A 152 6.30 3.77 23.46
C PRO A 152 7.21 3.83 24.68
N ARG A 153 6.63 3.77 25.88
CA ARG A 153 7.42 3.52 27.08
C ARG A 153 8.22 2.26 26.85
N ARG A 154 9.51 2.27 27.12
CA ARG A 154 10.40 1.11 26.93
C ARG A 154 9.88 -0.06 27.76
N ARG A 155 9.13 -0.96 27.13
CA ARG A 155 8.97 -2.33 27.64
C ARG A 155 10.22 -3.10 27.23
N ARG A 156 10.88 -3.72 28.17
CA ARG A 156 12.03 -4.61 27.88
C ARG A 156 11.51 -5.97 27.40
N LEU A 157 10.93 -5.99 26.20
CA LEU A 157 10.52 -7.22 25.54
C LEU A 157 11.55 -7.54 24.46
N SER A 158 12.04 -8.76 24.41
CA SER A 158 12.79 -9.27 23.26
C SER A 158 11.84 -9.45 22.05
N ARG A 159 12.42 -9.59 20.85
CA ARG A 159 11.63 -9.90 19.63
C ARG A 159 10.81 -11.17 19.80
N THR A 160 11.42 -12.23 20.35
CA THR A 160 10.77 -13.51 20.60
C THR A 160 9.61 -13.38 21.61
N GLN A 161 9.81 -12.64 22.70
CA GLN A 161 8.73 -12.40 23.68
C GLN A 161 7.57 -11.63 23.07
N LEU A 162 7.85 -10.64 22.23
CA LEU A 162 6.80 -9.88 21.54
C LEU A 162 6.03 -10.78 20.57
N GLY A 163 6.73 -11.62 19.79
CA GLY A 163 6.09 -12.57 18.87
C GLY A 163 5.17 -13.53 19.60
N LYS A 164 5.63 -14.10 20.73
CA LYS A 164 4.79 -14.97 21.57
C LYS A 164 3.53 -14.24 22.06
N GLN A 165 3.66 -13.02 22.57
CA GLN A 165 2.50 -12.24 23.02
C GLN A 165 1.50 -11.95 21.91
N LEU A 166 1.97 -11.64 20.70
CA LEU A 166 1.09 -11.43 19.55
C LEU A 166 0.33 -12.71 19.18
N PHE A 167 1.02 -13.86 19.21
CA PHE A 167 0.40 -15.15 18.94
C PHE A 167 -0.66 -15.49 20.02
N GLU A 168 -0.33 -15.34 21.30
CA GLU A 168 -1.26 -15.59 22.40
C GLU A 168 -2.53 -14.71 22.34
N LEU A 169 -2.39 -13.45 21.93
CA LEU A 169 -3.54 -12.57 21.72
C LEU A 169 -4.41 -13.05 20.55
N ALA A 170 -3.80 -13.51 19.46
CA ALA A 170 -4.55 -14.07 18.33
C ALA A 170 -5.27 -15.37 18.70
N HIS A 171 -4.56 -16.26 19.43
CA HIS A 171 -5.13 -17.51 19.96
C HIS A 171 -6.29 -17.25 20.91
N TYR A 172 -6.12 -16.32 21.85
CA TYR A 172 -7.22 -15.92 22.76
C TYR A 172 -8.43 -15.39 22.00
N ALA A 173 -8.23 -14.51 21.01
CA ALA A 173 -9.32 -13.97 20.20
C ALA A 173 -10.05 -15.08 19.46
N GLN A 174 -9.32 -16.02 18.86
CA GLN A 174 -9.89 -17.19 18.18
C GLN A 174 -10.73 -18.04 19.12
N GLY A 175 -10.25 -18.30 20.36
CA GLY A 175 -11.00 -19.05 21.38
C GLY A 175 -12.29 -18.37 21.84
N GLN A 176 -12.40 -17.04 21.65
CA GLN A 176 -13.63 -16.29 21.90
C GLN A 176 -14.54 -16.16 20.66
N GLY A 177 -14.17 -16.77 19.53
CA GLY A 177 -14.87 -16.59 18.26
C GLY A 177 -14.68 -15.20 17.63
N TRP A 178 -13.62 -14.47 18.00
CA TRP A 178 -13.33 -13.15 17.48
C TRP A 178 -12.21 -13.17 16.43
N SER A 179 -12.29 -12.30 15.44
CA SER A 179 -11.20 -12.06 14.51
C SER A 179 -10.20 -11.06 15.11
N ALA A 180 -8.98 -11.50 15.41
CA ALA A 180 -7.89 -10.63 15.89
C ALA A 180 -7.57 -9.54 14.86
N GLU A 181 -7.64 -9.87 13.57
CA GLU A 181 -7.47 -8.94 12.45
C GLU A 181 -8.50 -7.80 12.51
N ASP A 182 -9.79 -8.12 12.69
CA ASP A 182 -10.86 -7.13 12.72
C ASP A 182 -10.82 -6.29 13.99
N LEU A 183 -10.47 -6.89 15.13
CA LEU A 183 -10.28 -6.17 16.39
C LEU A 183 -9.16 -5.13 16.25
N LEU A 184 -8.01 -5.52 15.74
CA LEU A 184 -6.89 -4.60 15.55
C LEU A 184 -7.20 -3.54 14.47
N ARG A 185 -7.89 -3.92 13.40
CA ARG A 185 -8.37 -3.00 12.35
C ARG A 185 -9.28 -1.92 12.93
N SER A 186 -10.23 -2.33 13.75
CA SER A 186 -11.20 -1.43 14.40
C SER A 186 -10.51 -0.47 15.38
N GLU A 187 -9.61 -0.96 16.21
CA GLU A 187 -8.85 -0.15 17.16
C GLU A 187 -7.90 0.82 16.43
N THR A 188 -7.25 0.37 15.36
CA THR A 188 -6.40 1.22 14.51
C THR A 188 -7.22 2.36 13.89
N ALA A 189 -8.42 2.08 13.39
CA ALA A 189 -9.31 3.10 12.84
C ALA A 189 -9.79 4.09 13.92
N ARG A 190 -10.06 3.61 15.14
CA ARG A 190 -10.44 4.46 16.29
C ARG A 190 -9.30 5.41 16.65
N ARG A 191 -8.06 4.92 16.75
CA ARG A 191 -6.87 5.75 17.03
C ARG A 191 -6.61 6.75 15.93
N GLU A 192 -6.73 6.34 14.67
CA GLU A 192 -6.57 7.24 13.53
C GLU A 192 -7.55 8.42 13.60
N ARG A 193 -8.82 8.18 13.90
CA ARG A 193 -9.82 9.27 14.07
C ARG A 193 -9.42 10.24 15.18
N ALA A 194 -8.97 9.72 16.31
CA ALA A 194 -8.53 10.55 17.44
C ALA A 194 -7.30 11.41 17.07
N TRP A 195 -6.32 10.84 16.38
CA TRP A 195 -5.12 11.56 15.95
C TRP A 195 -5.42 12.61 14.87
N ARG A 196 -6.31 12.32 13.94
CA ARG A 196 -6.79 13.30 12.95
C ARG A 196 -7.52 14.49 13.62
N LYS A 197 -8.27 14.24 14.70
CA LYS A 197 -8.90 15.30 15.48
C LYS A 197 -7.85 16.21 16.12
N ARG A 198 -6.82 15.63 16.75
CA ARG A 198 -5.70 16.38 17.35
C ARG A 198 -4.92 17.18 16.29
N GLU A 199 -4.62 16.60 15.15
CA GLU A 199 -3.93 17.29 14.05
C GLU A 199 -4.70 18.55 13.60
N ARG A 200 -6.02 18.45 13.44
CA ARG A 200 -6.86 19.59 13.06
C ARG A 200 -6.89 20.68 14.15
N GLN A 201 -6.93 20.29 15.41
CA GLN A 201 -6.92 21.25 16.53
C GLN A 201 -5.57 21.97 16.64
N GLY A 202 -4.45 21.27 16.43
CA GLY A 202 -3.12 21.88 16.41
C GLY A 202 -2.94 22.91 15.28
N ARG A 203 -3.51 22.64 14.09
CA ARG A 203 -3.46 23.60 12.97
C ARG A 203 -4.31 24.85 13.13
N ARG A 204 -5.33 24.83 14.00
CA ARG A 204 -6.18 26.01 14.29
C ARG A 204 -5.57 26.95 15.33
N ARG A 205 -4.48 26.55 15.99
CA ARG A 205 -3.81 27.35 17.04
C ARG A 205 -2.54 28.05 16.56
N ILE A 206 -2.21 27.89 15.27
CA ILE A 206 -1.15 28.58 14.56
C ILE A 206 -1.79 29.51 13.52
#